data_fda462c49fb3550b1334beccd21d34cb
#
_entry.id   fda462c49fb3550b1334beccd21d34cb
#
_cell.length_a   1.000
_cell.length_b   1.000
_cell.length_c   1.000
_cell.angle_alpha   90.00
_cell.angle_beta   90.00
_cell.angle_gamma   90.00
#
_symmetry.space_group_name_H-M   'P 1'
#
loop_
_entity.id
_entity.type
_entity.pdbx_description
1 polymer ?
#
loop_
_entity_poly.entity_id
_entity_poly.type
_entity_poly.pdbx_seq_one_letter_code
_entity_poly.pdbx_strand_id
1 'polypeptide(L)'
;CDAGPGSHDGASIHISKDGSKTWYDSWDGAPMPDFKAGGKGTTIAGIHAGVVTLKNGNLLALGRGNSIDGENGKKMMPMSISKDMGKTWKYQASEFPAIDGGQRLVLMRLNEGPLLLVSFTDHPQRTRKEDRGMEFTDANGNKFKGYGMYAAVSYDDGKTWPVKRLLVDGKERHLNGGAWTGDFDMDATHSEPRGYLAGTQSPDNMIHILSSRIHYRFNLAWLENK
;
A
#
# COMPACT_ATOMS: atom_id res chain seq x y z
N CYS A 1 -10.38 -4.99 9.09
CA CYS A 1 -10.21 -6.31 9.75
C CYS A 1 -9.97 -7.37 8.70
N ASP A 2 -9.27 -8.46 9.06
CA ASP A 2 -9.21 -9.64 8.21
C ASP A 2 -10.58 -10.31 8.23
N ALA A 3 -11.06 -10.79 7.08
CA ALA A 3 -12.43 -11.28 6.94
C ALA A 3 -12.63 -12.68 7.52
N GLY A 4 -11.58 -13.47 7.68
CA GLY A 4 -11.65 -14.83 8.19
C GLY A 4 -10.40 -15.20 8.98
N PRO A 5 -10.33 -16.43 9.50
CA PRO A 5 -9.20 -16.88 10.31
C PRO A 5 -7.93 -17.16 9.51
N GLY A 6 -8.04 -17.25 8.18
CA GLY A 6 -6.92 -17.49 7.27
C GLY A 6 -6.28 -16.20 6.77
N SER A 7 -4.97 -16.21 6.59
CA SER A 7 -4.22 -15.06 6.04
C SER A 7 -4.54 -14.74 4.58
N HIS A 8 -5.41 -15.51 3.94
CA HIS A 8 -5.82 -15.38 2.54
C HIS A 8 -7.31 -15.07 2.35
N ASP A 9 -8.03 -14.76 3.44
CA ASP A 9 -9.47 -14.57 3.41
C ASP A 9 -9.88 -13.13 3.03
N GLY A 10 -8.91 -12.28 2.69
CA GLY A 10 -9.14 -10.89 2.38
C GLY A 10 -9.42 -10.05 3.64
N ALA A 11 -9.91 -8.84 3.44
CA ALA A 11 -10.29 -7.94 4.52
C ALA A 11 -11.74 -7.49 4.38
N SER A 12 -12.45 -7.33 5.51
CA SER A 12 -13.76 -6.69 5.56
C SER A 12 -13.65 -5.28 6.13
N ILE A 13 -14.65 -4.45 5.84
CA ILE A 13 -14.81 -3.15 6.48
C ILE A 13 -16.00 -3.20 7.43
N HIS A 14 -15.83 -2.59 8.60
CA HIS A 14 -16.91 -2.36 9.54
C HIS A 14 -17.39 -0.94 9.38
N ILE A 15 -18.69 -0.76 9.20
CA ILE A 15 -19.30 0.54 8.88
C ILE A 15 -20.24 0.93 10.02
N SER A 16 -20.10 2.17 10.49
CA SER A 16 -21.08 2.82 11.37
C SER A 16 -21.82 3.92 10.62
N LYS A 17 -23.12 4.03 10.85
CA LYS A 17 -24.00 5.09 10.28
C LYS A 17 -24.57 6.02 11.34
N ASP A 18 -24.20 5.81 12.60
CA ASP A 18 -24.80 6.46 13.77
C ASP A 18 -23.75 7.07 14.72
N GLY A 19 -22.60 7.47 14.18
CA GLY A 19 -21.54 8.07 14.98
C GLY A 19 -20.82 7.07 15.89
N SER A 20 -20.54 5.88 15.37
CA SER A 20 -19.80 4.80 16.06
C SER A 20 -20.57 4.14 17.23
N LYS A 21 -21.89 4.29 17.29
CA LYS A 21 -22.71 3.61 18.29
C LYS A 21 -22.98 2.16 17.93
N THR A 22 -23.23 1.88 16.64
CA THR A 22 -23.36 0.53 16.10
C THR A 22 -22.47 0.34 14.89
N TRP A 23 -22.07 -0.90 14.65
CA TRP A 23 -21.19 -1.29 13.54
C TRP A 23 -21.77 -2.52 12.85
N TYR A 24 -21.66 -2.59 11.54
CA TYR A 24 -21.98 -3.79 10.78
C TYR A 24 -20.80 -4.18 9.87
N ASP A 25 -20.61 -5.48 9.68
CA ASP A 25 -19.63 -6.05 8.78
C ASP A 25 -20.24 -6.16 7.38
N SER A 26 -19.54 -5.68 6.37
CA SER A 26 -19.97 -5.77 4.98
C SER A 26 -19.85 -7.20 4.42
N TRP A 27 -19.01 -8.04 5.03
CA TRP A 27 -18.78 -9.40 4.57
C TRP A 27 -19.96 -10.34 4.85
N ASP A 28 -20.61 -10.22 6.02
CA ASP A 28 -21.80 -10.99 6.42
C ASP A 28 -21.65 -12.53 6.26
N GLY A 29 -20.43 -13.06 6.48
CA GLY A 29 -20.15 -14.51 6.43
C GLY A 29 -20.24 -15.17 5.04
N ALA A 30 -20.31 -14.38 3.97
CA ALA A 30 -20.36 -14.91 2.60
C ALA A 30 -19.09 -15.75 2.27
N PRO A 31 -19.19 -16.74 1.38
CA PRO A 31 -18.01 -17.50 0.93
C PRO A 31 -16.91 -16.59 0.39
N MET A 32 -15.65 -16.95 0.66
CA MET A 32 -14.49 -16.20 0.15
C MET A 32 -14.51 -16.17 -1.38
N PRO A 33 -14.34 -14.98 -1.97
CA PRO A 33 -14.30 -14.88 -3.42
C PRO A 33 -12.98 -15.39 -3.99
N ASP A 34 -13.00 -15.67 -5.28
CA ASP A 34 -11.79 -15.90 -6.05
C ASP A 34 -11.14 -14.53 -6.41
N PHE A 35 -10.01 -14.21 -5.76
CA PHE A 35 -9.29 -12.96 -5.93
C PHE A 35 -8.46 -12.96 -7.21
N LYS A 36 -9.12 -12.74 -8.35
CA LYS A 36 -8.51 -12.65 -9.67
C LYS A 36 -8.97 -11.40 -10.44
N ALA A 37 -8.25 -11.04 -11.48
CA ALA A 37 -8.62 -9.93 -12.36
C ALA A 37 -10.05 -10.11 -12.91
N GLY A 38 -10.90 -9.09 -12.75
CA GLY A 38 -12.31 -9.13 -13.13
C GLY A 38 -13.23 -9.85 -12.14
N GLY A 39 -12.69 -10.52 -11.12
CA GLY A 39 -13.46 -11.15 -10.05
C GLY A 39 -14.25 -10.13 -9.21
N LYS A 40 -15.22 -10.63 -8.45
CA LYS A 40 -16.07 -9.84 -7.54
C LYS A 40 -16.32 -10.62 -6.25
N GLY A 41 -16.54 -9.90 -5.16
CA GLY A 41 -16.92 -10.49 -3.88
C GLY A 41 -17.33 -9.46 -2.85
N THR A 42 -17.58 -9.90 -1.64
CA THR A 42 -18.00 -9.08 -0.49
C THR A 42 -16.83 -8.64 0.39
N THR A 43 -15.63 -9.18 0.17
CA THR A 43 -14.41 -8.81 0.89
C THR A 43 -13.41 -8.09 -0.01
N ILE A 44 -12.54 -7.29 0.57
CA ILE A 44 -11.41 -6.65 -0.11
C ILE A 44 -10.36 -7.75 -0.40
N ALA A 45 -9.78 -7.75 -1.60
CA ALA A 45 -8.66 -8.61 -1.91
C ALA A 45 -7.41 -8.23 -1.10
N GLY A 46 -6.87 -9.19 -0.36
CA GLY A 46 -5.71 -8.98 0.51
C GLY A 46 -6.07 -8.49 1.91
N ILE A 47 -5.29 -8.94 2.88
CA ILE A 47 -5.42 -8.56 4.28
C ILE A 47 -4.69 -7.24 4.57
N HIS A 48 -4.91 -6.64 5.75
CA HIS A 48 -4.30 -5.37 6.18
C HIS A 48 -4.45 -4.27 5.13
N ALA A 49 -5.59 -4.25 4.45
CA ALA A 49 -5.85 -3.31 3.36
C ALA A 49 -5.95 -1.87 3.84
N GLY A 50 -5.36 -0.96 3.07
CA GLY A 50 -5.67 0.46 3.13
C GLY A 50 -6.90 0.75 2.28
N VAL A 51 -7.81 1.60 2.78
CA VAL A 51 -9.05 1.98 2.09
C VAL A 51 -9.18 3.49 2.07
N VAL A 52 -9.53 4.05 0.93
CA VAL A 52 -9.82 5.48 0.76
C VAL A 52 -11.13 5.71 0.00
N THR A 53 -11.83 6.78 0.35
CA THR A 53 -12.96 7.26 -0.43
C THR A 53 -12.44 8.10 -1.61
N LEU A 54 -12.92 7.80 -2.81
CA LEU A 54 -12.64 8.55 -4.03
C LEU A 54 -13.57 9.76 -4.14
N LYS A 55 -13.20 10.75 -4.97
CA LYS A 55 -13.99 11.98 -5.17
C LYS A 55 -15.43 11.71 -5.66
N ASN A 56 -15.65 10.60 -6.35
CA ASN A 56 -16.97 10.16 -6.82
C ASN A 56 -17.78 9.33 -5.80
N GLY A 57 -17.29 9.20 -4.55
CA GLY A 57 -17.92 8.41 -3.49
C GLY A 57 -17.63 6.92 -3.51
N ASN A 58 -16.95 6.39 -4.53
CA ASN A 58 -16.51 5.00 -4.54
C ASN A 58 -15.40 4.76 -3.52
N LEU A 59 -15.15 3.50 -3.16
CA LEU A 59 -14.01 3.12 -2.33
C LEU A 59 -12.93 2.45 -3.18
N LEU A 60 -11.68 2.79 -2.91
CA LEU A 60 -10.49 2.12 -3.43
C LEU A 60 -9.76 1.46 -2.26
N ALA A 61 -9.39 0.20 -2.43
CA ALA A 61 -8.57 -0.52 -1.47
C ALA A 61 -7.38 -1.19 -2.14
N LEU A 62 -6.24 -1.20 -1.44
CA LEU A 62 -5.04 -1.95 -1.78
C LEU A 62 -4.70 -2.87 -0.60
N GLY A 63 -4.40 -4.13 -0.87
CA GLY A 63 -4.20 -5.14 0.17
C GLY A 63 -2.86 -5.87 0.10
N ARG A 64 -2.51 -6.57 1.17
CA ARG A 64 -1.36 -7.47 1.28
C ARG A 64 -1.80 -8.92 1.04
N GLY A 65 -0.96 -9.72 0.39
CA GLY A 65 -1.34 -11.09 0.01
C GLY A 65 -2.41 -11.10 -1.09
N ASN A 66 -2.98 -12.26 -1.38
CA ASN A 66 -3.99 -12.44 -2.45
C ASN A 66 -3.60 -11.72 -3.76
N SER A 67 -2.29 -11.78 -4.09
CA SER A 67 -1.74 -11.10 -5.26
C SER A 67 -2.44 -11.55 -6.54
N ILE A 68 -2.68 -10.61 -7.44
CA ILE A 68 -3.33 -10.85 -8.73
C ILE A 68 -2.25 -10.79 -9.81
N ASP A 69 -2.32 -11.71 -10.78
CA ASP A 69 -1.39 -11.73 -11.90
C ASP A 69 -1.57 -10.47 -12.75
N GLY A 70 -0.49 -9.73 -12.89
CA GLY A 70 -0.37 -8.64 -13.83
C GLY A 70 0.13 -9.13 -15.18
N GLU A 71 0.56 -8.20 -16.02
CA GLU A 71 1.21 -8.52 -17.30
C GLU A 71 2.45 -9.39 -17.06
N ASN A 72 2.69 -10.34 -17.97
CA ASN A 72 3.81 -11.30 -17.92
C ASN A 72 3.82 -12.21 -16.66
N GLY A 73 2.69 -12.41 -15.99
CA GLY A 73 2.57 -13.29 -14.83
C GLY A 73 3.29 -12.78 -13.57
N LYS A 74 3.70 -11.51 -13.52
CA LYS A 74 4.24 -10.89 -12.32
C LYS A 74 3.14 -10.73 -11.27
N LYS A 75 3.42 -11.12 -10.03
CA LYS A 75 2.50 -10.97 -8.91
C LYS A 75 2.40 -9.50 -8.49
N MET A 76 1.20 -8.92 -8.59
CA MET A 76 0.92 -7.53 -8.28
C MET A 76 0.06 -7.42 -7.03
N MET A 77 0.20 -6.30 -6.33
CA MET A 77 -0.67 -5.94 -5.21
C MET A 77 -2.13 -5.94 -5.68
N PRO A 78 -3.05 -6.62 -4.98
CA PRO A 78 -4.45 -6.61 -5.36
C PRO A 78 -5.05 -5.24 -5.11
N MET A 79 -5.87 -4.79 -6.07
CA MET A 79 -6.68 -3.59 -5.98
C MET A 79 -8.15 -3.95 -6.02
N SER A 80 -8.92 -3.39 -5.11
CA SER A 80 -10.36 -3.61 -4.98
C SER A 80 -11.10 -2.29 -5.07
N ILE A 81 -12.17 -2.22 -5.89
CA ILE A 81 -13.00 -1.03 -6.05
C ILE A 81 -14.43 -1.39 -5.69
N SER A 82 -15.03 -0.61 -4.80
CA SER A 82 -16.46 -0.70 -4.45
C SER A 82 -17.21 0.55 -4.92
N LYS A 83 -18.40 0.33 -5.45
CA LYS A 83 -19.36 1.39 -5.89
C LYS A 83 -20.59 1.47 -5.00
N ASP A 84 -20.66 0.69 -3.96
CA ASP A 84 -21.83 0.49 -3.09
C ASP A 84 -21.47 0.54 -1.60
N MET A 85 -20.50 1.40 -1.26
CA MET A 85 -20.03 1.62 0.12
C MET A 85 -19.48 0.35 0.79
N GLY A 86 -18.75 -0.47 0.02
CA GLY A 86 -18.04 -1.62 0.54
C GLY A 86 -18.87 -2.91 0.62
N LYS A 87 -20.10 -2.93 0.11
CA LYS A 87 -20.92 -4.14 0.08
C LYS A 87 -20.39 -5.16 -0.93
N THR A 88 -19.94 -4.67 -2.08
CA THR A 88 -19.30 -5.51 -3.10
C THR A 88 -18.04 -4.84 -3.64
N TRP A 89 -17.09 -5.66 -4.04
CA TRP A 89 -15.78 -5.26 -4.53
C TRP A 89 -15.49 -5.94 -5.86
N LYS A 90 -14.92 -5.17 -6.80
CA LYS A 90 -14.37 -5.68 -8.05
C LYS A 90 -12.85 -5.68 -7.96
N TYR A 91 -12.21 -6.80 -8.36
CA TYR A 91 -10.77 -7.01 -8.20
C TYR A 91 -10.01 -6.80 -9.49
N GLN A 92 -8.79 -6.28 -9.35
CA GLN A 92 -7.82 -6.18 -10.44
C GLN A 92 -6.40 -6.12 -9.89
N ALA A 93 -5.41 -6.41 -10.73
CA ALA A 93 -4.02 -6.12 -10.41
C ALA A 93 -3.82 -4.61 -10.36
N SER A 94 -3.10 -4.12 -9.36
CA SER A 94 -2.58 -2.75 -9.39
C SER A 94 -1.29 -2.69 -10.20
N GLU A 95 -0.72 -1.49 -10.38
CA GLU A 95 0.62 -1.33 -10.96
C GLU A 95 1.76 -1.56 -9.94
N PHE A 96 1.42 -1.89 -8.69
CA PHE A 96 2.39 -2.02 -7.61
C PHE A 96 2.79 -3.47 -7.35
N PRO A 97 4.05 -3.71 -6.96
CA PRO A 97 4.49 -5.04 -6.55
C PRO A 97 3.67 -5.59 -5.38
N ALA A 98 3.44 -6.89 -5.37
CA ALA A 98 2.83 -7.56 -4.23
C ALA A 98 3.72 -7.46 -2.99
N ILE A 99 3.11 -7.26 -1.83
CA ILE A 99 3.75 -7.28 -0.52
C ILE A 99 3.27 -8.48 0.29
N ASP A 100 4.05 -8.89 1.29
CA ASP A 100 3.78 -10.10 2.05
C ASP A 100 4.14 -9.96 3.55
N GLY A 101 4.27 -11.07 4.28
CA GLY A 101 4.47 -11.12 5.72
C GLY A 101 5.57 -10.17 6.24
N GLY A 102 5.30 -9.45 7.30
CA GLY A 102 6.19 -8.42 7.84
C GLY A 102 6.10 -7.07 7.13
N GLN A 103 5.21 -6.92 6.14
CA GLN A 103 4.96 -5.66 5.44
C GLN A 103 3.49 -5.25 5.61
N ARG A 104 3.25 -3.97 5.78
CA ARG A 104 1.91 -3.35 5.80
C ARG A 104 2.00 -2.00 5.11
N LEU A 105 1.09 -1.75 4.18
CA LEU A 105 1.03 -0.49 3.44
C LEU A 105 0.27 0.60 4.21
N VAL A 106 0.45 1.85 3.75
CA VAL A 106 -0.42 2.99 4.06
C VAL A 106 -1.04 3.47 2.76
N LEU A 107 -2.37 3.63 2.73
CA LEU A 107 -3.11 4.29 1.67
C LEU A 107 -3.98 5.37 2.30
N MET A 108 -3.79 6.62 1.90
CA MET A 108 -4.53 7.74 2.48
C MET A 108 -4.72 8.87 1.46
N ARG A 109 -5.71 9.74 1.72
CA ARG A 109 -5.84 11.00 1.00
C ARG A 109 -5.11 12.08 1.77
N LEU A 110 -4.27 12.83 1.07
CA LEU A 110 -3.59 14.00 1.62
C LEU A 110 -4.54 15.20 1.73
N ASN A 111 -4.25 16.12 2.65
CA ASN A 111 -4.99 17.36 2.83
C ASN A 111 -5.04 18.20 1.53
N GLU A 112 -3.99 18.13 0.72
CA GLU A 112 -3.89 18.81 -0.58
C GLU A 112 -4.75 18.14 -1.67
N GLY A 113 -5.31 16.95 -1.40
CA GLY A 113 -6.26 16.26 -2.27
C GLY A 113 -5.76 15.00 -2.99
N PRO A 114 -4.48 14.81 -3.32
CA PRO A 114 -3.96 13.59 -3.92
C PRO A 114 -4.07 12.37 -3.01
N LEU A 115 -4.02 11.18 -3.60
CA LEU A 115 -3.83 9.93 -2.85
C LEU A 115 -2.33 9.68 -2.66
N LEU A 116 -1.99 9.20 -1.48
CA LEU A 116 -0.67 8.70 -1.12
C LEU A 116 -0.74 7.19 -0.86
N LEU A 117 0.13 6.44 -1.51
CA LEU A 117 0.47 5.06 -1.15
C LEU A 117 1.90 5.06 -0.60
N VAL A 118 2.11 4.41 0.56
CA VAL A 118 3.44 4.02 1.02
C VAL A 118 3.47 2.51 1.13
N SER A 119 4.44 1.88 0.46
CA SER A 119 4.53 0.42 0.35
C SER A 119 5.99 -0.01 0.14
N PHE A 120 6.20 -1.25 -0.28
CA PHE A 120 7.52 -1.84 -0.48
C PHE A 120 7.67 -2.34 -1.91
N THR A 121 8.88 -2.25 -2.46
CA THR A 121 9.19 -2.64 -3.84
C THR A 121 9.13 -4.15 -4.08
N ASP A 122 9.33 -4.94 -3.02
CA ASP A 122 9.37 -6.40 -3.04
C ASP A 122 9.35 -6.96 -1.61
N HIS A 123 9.22 -8.28 -1.49
CA HIS A 123 9.49 -8.97 -0.23
C HIS A 123 10.84 -9.69 -0.30
N PRO A 124 11.81 -9.37 0.58
CA PRO A 124 13.20 -9.85 0.46
C PRO A 124 13.36 -11.37 0.34
N GLN A 125 12.45 -12.13 0.95
CA GLN A 125 12.54 -13.60 1.01
C GLN A 125 11.52 -14.34 0.13
N ARG A 126 10.49 -13.64 -0.41
CA ARG A 126 9.36 -14.27 -1.13
C ARG A 126 9.22 -13.80 -2.56
N THR A 127 9.72 -12.60 -2.88
CA THR A 127 9.79 -12.14 -4.26
C THR A 127 10.94 -12.82 -4.97
N ARG A 128 10.71 -13.35 -6.17
CA ARG A 128 11.77 -13.95 -7.00
C ARG A 128 12.86 -12.92 -7.26
N LYS A 129 14.12 -13.36 -7.28
CA LYS A 129 15.29 -12.48 -7.35
C LYS A 129 15.23 -11.53 -8.56
N GLU A 130 14.78 -12.02 -9.69
CA GLU A 130 14.63 -11.27 -10.94
C GLU A 130 13.53 -10.19 -10.87
N ASP A 131 12.53 -10.39 -10.03
CA ASP A 131 11.38 -9.48 -9.86
C ASP A 131 11.58 -8.44 -8.75
N ARG A 132 12.68 -8.53 -7.99
CA ARG A 132 12.94 -7.62 -6.85
C ARG A 132 13.26 -6.21 -7.31
N GLY A 133 12.84 -5.24 -6.48
CA GLY A 133 13.05 -3.81 -6.69
C GLY A 133 12.09 -3.19 -7.70
N MET A 134 12.10 -1.86 -7.74
CA MET A 134 11.36 -1.04 -8.70
C MET A 134 12.29 -0.04 -9.38
N GLU A 135 11.91 0.42 -10.59
CA GLU A 135 12.57 1.53 -11.27
C GLU A 135 12.08 2.86 -10.68
N PHE A 136 13.01 3.73 -10.37
CA PHE A 136 12.80 5.10 -9.95
C PHE A 136 13.58 6.04 -10.86
N THR A 137 13.20 7.34 -10.83
CA THR A 137 13.92 8.40 -11.53
C THR A 137 14.44 9.39 -10.51
N ASP A 138 15.72 9.73 -10.57
CA ASP A 138 16.34 10.74 -9.71
C ASP A 138 16.05 12.19 -10.17
N ALA A 139 16.52 13.17 -9.42
CA ALA A 139 16.33 14.59 -9.72
C ALA A 139 17.00 15.03 -11.05
N ASN A 140 17.94 14.26 -11.58
CA ASN A 140 18.63 14.53 -12.84
C ASN A 140 17.96 13.80 -14.02
N GLY A 141 16.88 13.05 -13.78
CA GLY A 141 16.20 12.26 -14.78
C GLY A 141 16.82 10.87 -15.04
N ASN A 142 17.82 10.46 -14.27
CA ASN A 142 18.45 9.16 -14.41
C ASN A 142 17.59 8.09 -13.78
N LYS A 143 17.46 6.96 -14.47
CA LYS A 143 16.76 5.79 -13.94
C LYS A 143 17.69 4.95 -13.08
N PHE A 144 17.17 4.48 -11.96
CA PHE A 144 17.87 3.55 -11.10
C PHE A 144 16.90 2.52 -10.51
N LYS A 145 17.41 1.38 -10.11
CA LYS A 145 16.65 0.34 -9.43
C LYS A 145 16.77 0.52 -7.92
N GLY A 146 15.63 0.71 -7.24
CA GLY A 146 15.55 0.91 -5.80
C GLY A 146 14.86 -0.25 -5.10
N TYR A 147 15.17 -0.45 -3.81
CA TYR A 147 14.69 -1.55 -2.98
C TYR A 147 14.16 -1.03 -1.64
N GLY A 148 13.07 -1.64 -1.16
CA GLY A 148 12.49 -1.34 0.14
C GLY A 148 11.31 -0.37 0.06
N MET A 149 11.15 0.46 1.09
CA MET A 149 9.98 1.33 1.25
C MET A 149 9.99 2.50 0.28
N TYR A 150 8.86 2.72 -0.40
CA TYR A 150 8.65 3.85 -1.32
C TYR A 150 7.28 4.51 -1.09
N ALA A 151 7.13 5.72 -1.58
CA ALA A 151 5.89 6.44 -1.69
C ALA A 151 5.49 6.63 -3.15
N ALA A 152 4.17 6.59 -3.42
CA ALA A 152 3.59 6.93 -4.72
C ALA A 152 2.41 7.88 -4.53
N VAL A 153 2.23 8.82 -5.48
CA VAL A 153 1.17 9.84 -5.43
C VAL A 153 0.29 9.76 -6.66
N SER A 154 -1.04 9.80 -6.46
CA SER A 154 -2.05 9.86 -7.52
C SER A 154 -2.88 11.12 -7.41
N TYR A 155 -3.03 11.85 -8.52
CA TYR A 155 -3.85 13.07 -8.63
C TYR A 155 -5.24 12.81 -9.23
N ASP A 156 -5.47 11.61 -9.75
CA ASP A 156 -6.65 11.19 -10.51
C ASP A 156 -7.44 10.05 -9.85
N ASP A 157 -7.41 10.03 -8.51
CA ASP A 157 -8.12 9.04 -7.69
C ASP A 157 -7.67 7.59 -7.94
N GLY A 158 -6.35 7.39 -8.08
CA GLY A 158 -5.74 6.06 -8.16
C GLY A 158 -5.74 5.42 -9.55
N LYS A 159 -6.08 6.18 -10.61
CA LYS A 159 -6.01 5.68 -11.99
C LYS A 159 -4.58 5.63 -12.49
N THR A 160 -3.79 6.66 -12.16
CA THR A 160 -2.35 6.73 -12.45
C THR A 160 -1.57 7.21 -11.23
N TRP A 161 -0.29 6.83 -11.15
CA TRP A 161 0.61 7.17 -10.04
C TRP A 161 1.93 7.74 -10.60
N PRO A 162 1.91 8.97 -11.12
CA PRO A 162 3.04 9.56 -11.85
C PRO A 162 4.24 9.87 -10.94
N VAL A 163 4.03 10.06 -9.65
CA VAL A 163 5.10 10.30 -8.68
C VAL A 163 5.39 9.01 -7.93
N LYS A 164 6.64 8.54 -7.98
CA LYS A 164 7.15 7.41 -7.19
C LYS A 164 8.52 7.79 -6.65
N ARG A 165 8.69 7.68 -5.35
CA ARG A 165 9.95 8.03 -4.68
C ARG A 165 10.35 6.99 -3.64
N LEU A 166 11.59 6.54 -3.70
CA LEU A 166 12.18 5.71 -2.65
C LEU A 166 12.34 6.55 -1.38
N LEU A 167 11.96 6.03 -0.22
CA LEU A 167 12.02 6.77 1.04
C LEU A 167 13.42 6.65 1.66
N VAL A 168 14.36 7.38 1.07
CA VAL A 168 15.76 7.52 1.49
C VAL A 168 16.17 8.97 1.45
N ASP A 169 17.19 9.33 2.22
CA ASP A 169 17.83 10.66 2.17
C ASP A 169 19.23 10.61 1.53
N GLY A 170 19.59 9.48 0.93
CA GLY A 170 20.85 9.26 0.22
C GLY A 170 22.07 9.05 1.13
N LYS A 171 21.90 9.00 2.46
CA LYS A 171 22.99 8.78 3.39
C LYS A 171 23.09 7.29 3.74
N GLU A 172 24.32 6.78 3.75
CA GLU A 172 24.60 5.43 4.22
C GLU A 172 24.41 5.34 5.74
N ARG A 173 23.62 4.36 6.17
CA ARG A 173 23.34 4.10 7.59
C ARG A 173 23.09 2.63 7.83
N HIS A 174 23.61 2.13 8.93
CA HIS A 174 23.19 0.87 9.51
C HIS A 174 22.09 1.14 10.55
N LEU A 175 20.88 0.61 10.35
CA LEU A 175 19.69 0.89 11.14
C LEU A 175 19.05 -0.41 11.62
N ASN A 176 18.31 -0.30 12.73
CA ASN A 176 17.45 -1.39 13.21
C ASN A 176 15.98 -0.95 13.10
N GLY A 177 15.23 -1.61 12.21
CA GLY A 177 13.81 -1.33 11.94
C GLY A 177 12.84 -2.01 12.92
N GLY A 178 13.33 -2.76 13.89
CA GLY A 178 12.49 -3.43 14.91
C GLY A 178 12.02 -4.82 14.49
N ALA A 179 10.93 -5.28 15.10
CA ALA A 179 10.51 -6.68 15.14
C ALA A 179 10.41 -7.39 13.77
N TRP A 180 9.92 -6.72 12.74
CA TRP A 180 9.72 -7.35 11.42
C TRP A 180 10.88 -7.11 10.46
N THR A 181 11.62 -6.02 10.65
CA THR A 181 12.70 -5.61 9.75
C THR A 181 14.03 -6.15 10.21
N GLY A 182 14.34 -6.06 11.51
CA GLY A 182 15.67 -6.31 12.05
C GLY A 182 16.67 -5.24 11.62
N ASP A 183 17.94 -5.61 11.55
CA ASP A 183 19.01 -4.75 11.07
C ASP A 183 19.01 -4.68 9.54
N PHE A 184 19.26 -3.50 9.01
CA PHE A 184 19.38 -3.28 7.56
C PHE A 184 20.27 -2.07 7.26
N ASP A 185 20.81 -2.05 6.05
CA ASP A 185 21.58 -0.92 5.54
C ASP A 185 20.71 -0.05 4.64
N MET A 186 20.69 1.25 4.89
CA MET A 186 20.04 2.25 4.08
C MET A 186 21.10 3.02 3.30
N ASP A 187 20.85 3.25 2.00
CA ASP A 187 21.68 4.06 1.12
C ASP A 187 20.84 4.81 0.07
N ALA A 188 21.43 5.30 -1.01
CA ALA A 188 20.69 5.97 -2.08
C ALA A 188 19.72 5.06 -2.83
N THR A 189 19.87 3.74 -2.77
CA THR A 189 19.11 2.75 -3.53
C THR A 189 18.36 1.74 -2.66
N HIS A 190 18.66 1.71 -1.36
CA HIS A 190 18.05 0.79 -0.40
C HIS A 190 17.38 1.54 0.75
N SER A 191 16.08 1.35 0.91
CA SER A 191 15.27 1.79 2.04
C SER A 191 14.91 0.62 2.96
N GLU A 192 14.15 0.90 4.03
CA GLU A 192 13.66 -0.15 4.94
C GLU A 192 12.92 -1.26 4.18
N PRO A 193 13.35 -2.53 4.27
CA PRO A 193 12.82 -3.60 3.41
C PRO A 193 11.47 -4.15 3.85
N ARG A 194 11.12 -4.00 5.14
CA ARG A 194 9.87 -4.49 5.75
C ARG A 194 9.47 -3.56 6.89
N GLY A 195 8.25 -3.70 7.36
CA GLY A 195 7.71 -2.98 8.50
C GLY A 195 6.19 -2.90 8.46
N TYR A 196 5.57 -2.78 9.61
CA TYR A 196 4.15 -2.51 9.70
C TYR A 196 3.94 -1.01 9.74
N LEU A 197 3.48 -0.46 8.62
CA LEU A 197 3.34 0.98 8.47
C LEU A 197 2.03 1.47 9.11
N ALA A 198 2.13 2.62 9.77
CA ALA A 198 1.02 3.49 10.10
C ALA A 198 1.33 4.89 9.58
N GLY A 199 0.34 5.62 9.10
CA GLY A 199 0.55 6.94 8.50
C GLY A 199 -0.54 7.93 8.88
N THR A 200 -0.14 9.19 8.99
CA THR A 200 -1.04 10.33 9.16
C THR A 200 -0.43 11.57 8.53
N GLN A 201 -1.25 12.59 8.31
CA GLN A 201 -0.79 13.91 7.91
C GLN A 201 -1.21 14.91 8.97
N SER A 202 -0.27 15.74 9.42
CA SER A 202 -0.52 16.78 10.40
C SER A 202 -1.12 18.05 9.74
N PRO A 203 -1.68 18.99 10.50
CA PRO A 203 -2.28 20.21 9.95
C PRO A 203 -1.32 21.11 9.17
N ASP A 204 0.00 20.99 9.40
CA ASP A 204 1.06 21.66 8.65
C ASP A 204 1.47 20.93 7.36
N ASN A 205 0.66 19.97 6.92
CA ASN A 205 0.84 19.13 5.74
C ASN A 205 2.08 18.23 5.78
N MET A 206 2.69 18.03 6.96
CA MET A 206 3.72 17.02 7.10
C MET A 206 3.12 15.62 7.16
N ILE A 207 3.69 14.73 6.38
CA ILE A 207 3.33 13.32 6.34
C ILE A 207 4.23 12.58 7.32
N HIS A 208 3.62 11.81 8.19
CA HIS A 208 4.31 11.01 9.20
C HIS A 208 4.03 9.54 8.91
N ILE A 209 5.08 8.78 8.63
CA ILE A 209 5.02 7.33 8.47
C ILE A 209 5.82 6.72 9.60
N LEU A 210 5.18 5.90 10.39
CA LEU A 210 5.82 5.09 11.42
C LEU A 210 5.86 3.65 10.91
N SER A 211 7.04 3.08 10.83
CA SER A 211 7.23 1.66 10.62
C SER A 211 7.22 0.95 12.00
N SER A 212 7.69 -0.29 12.09
CA SER A 212 7.74 -0.97 13.39
C SER A 212 8.57 -0.22 14.44
N ARG A 213 9.55 0.60 14.04
CA ARG A 213 10.44 1.34 14.94
C ARG A 213 10.87 2.72 14.44
N ILE A 214 10.95 2.92 13.11
CA ILE A 214 11.50 4.14 12.52
C ILE A 214 10.37 5.09 12.13
N HIS A 215 10.56 6.39 12.41
CA HIS A 215 9.65 7.46 12.02
C HIS A 215 10.22 8.23 10.84
N TYR A 216 9.47 8.24 9.73
CA TYR A 216 9.76 9.03 8.53
C TYR A 216 8.87 10.26 8.51
N ARG A 217 9.45 11.42 8.21
CA ARG A 217 8.75 12.69 8.11
C ARG A 217 9.11 13.40 6.82
N PHE A 218 8.11 13.71 6.01
CA PHE A 218 8.26 14.38 4.72
C PHE A 218 6.95 15.08 4.34
N ASN A 219 6.90 15.79 3.21
CA ASN A 219 5.69 16.41 2.69
C ASN A 219 5.50 16.11 1.20
N LEU A 220 4.36 16.52 0.62
CA LEU A 220 4.07 16.32 -0.79
C LEU A 220 5.13 16.99 -1.69
N ALA A 221 5.56 18.21 -1.38
CA ALA A 221 6.58 18.91 -2.16
C ALA A 221 7.91 18.15 -2.23
N TRP A 222 8.31 17.49 -1.13
CA TRP A 222 9.49 16.63 -1.15
C TRP A 222 9.30 15.40 -2.06
N LEU A 223 8.10 14.80 -2.08
CA LEU A 223 7.82 13.66 -2.96
C LEU A 223 7.88 14.06 -4.45
N GLU A 224 7.41 15.25 -4.78
CA GLU A 224 7.36 15.80 -6.15
C GLU A 224 8.70 16.30 -6.67
N ASN A 225 9.58 16.74 -5.77
CA ASN A 225 10.93 17.14 -6.13
C ASN A 225 11.74 15.92 -6.55
N LYS A 226 12.00 15.86 -7.85
CA LYS A 226 12.87 14.86 -8.49
C LYS A 226 14.34 15.20 -8.26
#